data_c454dbb29f392528b7bb393499ea2fde
#
_entry.id   c454dbb29f392528b7bb393499ea2fde
#
_cell.length_a   1.000
_cell.length_b   1.000
_cell.length_c   1.000
_cell.angle_alpha   90.00
_cell.angle_beta   90.00
_cell.angle_gamma   90.00
#
_symmetry.space_group_name_H-M   'P 1'
#
loop_
_entity.id
_entity.type
_entity.pdbx_description
1 polymer ?
#
loop_
_entity_poly.entity_id
_entity_poly.type
_entity_poly.pdbx_seq_one_letter_code
_entity_poly.pdbx_strand_id
1 'polypeptide(L)'
;MCSHAACAQTQVVDYVIKPGDNPWDFARQHLKSGLVDALIDFNAIKDPHHLPPGMVLHIPDKWLFRGSRPVTVLDVTGAASRVVANGTAIPLKAGERIPARSHIVTADQESVVLQFSDGSRMLVREHSQVRLQNNKFVPLAEGRDIRLNIPKGKVENEISKLPAASGRFEIQTPSGIAAVRGTQFRVASFSDETRTEVLEGKVALAHKNGPHSALPAGYGMAMQKNSRVEAIPLLKAPQISEVSLLAERLPIDLQLAAVDDARRYRTLVSAKGLSSAVVSDQVTEIAVMRIRDIPDGDYVLRVRAIDAKGLEGEELVRPLTVNARPGPPFAISPGADASLAALRPEFSWARNSEASGYHFQLAANPEFKAPLIDEPSLAVSTFHSPTDLAEGKYYWRVATISASEGHGPFSSPDSFTRTPASPGKIGVEQQNLRWQKLDNARYRIQVGTEKD
;
A
#
# COMPACT_ATOMS: atom_id res chain seq x y z
N MET A 1 19.41 38.91 49.10
CA MET A 1 18.42 38.42 48.09
C MET A 1 19.08 38.51 46.72
N CYS A 2 19.73 37.45 46.29
CA CYS A 2 20.32 37.38 44.93
C CYS A 2 19.35 36.64 44.02
N SER A 3 18.80 37.40 43.08
CA SER A 3 17.96 36.92 42.01
C SER A 3 18.79 36.03 41.07
N HIS A 4 18.50 34.76 41.01
CA HIS A 4 19.04 33.83 40.00
C HIS A 4 18.29 34.10 38.68
N ALA A 5 18.81 35.02 37.89
CA ALA A 5 18.50 35.08 36.46
C ALA A 5 19.17 33.87 35.81
N ALA A 6 18.38 32.89 35.42
CA ALA A 6 18.83 31.77 34.60
C ALA A 6 19.38 32.32 33.28
N CYS A 7 20.71 32.32 33.16
CA CYS A 7 21.41 32.68 31.92
C CYS A 7 21.05 31.59 30.89
N ALA A 8 20.16 31.90 29.95
CA ALA A 8 19.86 31.04 28.85
C ALA A 8 21.15 30.84 28.05
N GLN A 9 21.80 29.67 28.19
CA GLN A 9 22.97 29.33 27.40
C GLN A 9 22.61 29.47 25.93
N THR A 10 23.25 30.39 25.25
CA THR A 10 23.09 30.56 23.80
C THR A 10 23.62 29.29 23.14
N GLN A 11 22.75 28.50 22.57
CA GLN A 11 23.12 27.29 21.83
C GLN A 11 24.00 27.72 20.66
N VAL A 12 25.21 27.14 20.56
CA VAL A 12 26.22 27.44 19.55
C VAL A 12 26.37 26.23 18.64
N VAL A 13 26.52 26.47 17.34
CA VAL A 13 26.83 25.45 16.31
C VAL A 13 28.26 25.70 15.84
N ASP A 14 29.06 24.66 15.82
CA ASP A 14 30.46 24.72 15.39
C ASP A 14 30.56 24.37 13.90
N TYR A 15 31.35 25.14 13.16
CA TYR A 15 31.68 24.89 11.76
C TYR A 15 33.17 24.88 11.54
N VAL A 16 33.70 23.84 10.91
CA VAL A 16 35.11 23.74 10.56
C VAL A 16 35.34 24.34 9.19
N ILE A 17 36.18 25.41 9.13
CA ILE A 17 36.56 26.11 7.90
C ILE A 17 37.20 25.14 6.92
N LYS A 18 36.72 25.19 5.67
CA LYS A 18 37.25 24.43 4.54
C LYS A 18 38.11 25.32 3.62
N PRO A 19 39.00 24.72 2.82
CA PRO A 19 39.73 25.48 1.82
C PRO A 19 38.80 26.27 0.89
N GLY A 20 39.00 27.59 0.79
CA GLY A 20 38.17 28.49 -0.02
C GLY A 20 37.01 29.18 0.70
N ASP A 21 36.73 28.81 1.95
CA ASP A 21 35.72 29.52 2.77
C ASP A 21 36.17 30.93 3.09
N ASN A 22 35.23 31.88 3.08
CA ASN A 22 35.40 33.23 3.55
C ASN A 22 34.17 33.70 4.36
N PRO A 23 34.29 34.66 5.28
CA PRO A 23 33.20 35.07 6.18
C PRO A 23 31.97 35.60 5.44
N TRP A 24 32.16 36.31 4.33
CA TRP A 24 31.06 36.93 3.58
C TRP A 24 30.20 35.92 2.87
N ASP A 25 30.81 34.95 2.15
CA ASP A 25 30.10 33.89 1.47
C ASP A 25 29.45 32.94 2.49
N PHE A 26 30.16 32.60 3.55
CA PHE A 26 29.63 31.82 4.66
C PHE A 26 28.38 32.50 5.27
N ALA A 27 28.48 33.79 5.64
CA ALA A 27 27.35 34.51 6.21
C ALA A 27 26.16 34.59 5.24
N ARG A 28 26.41 34.84 3.95
CA ARG A 28 25.36 34.89 2.92
C ARG A 28 24.62 33.57 2.76
N GLN A 29 25.32 32.46 2.88
CA GLN A 29 24.74 31.13 2.72
C GLN A 29 24.03 30.59 3.97
N HIS A 30 24.57 30.91 5.16
CA HIS A 30 24.22 30.24 6.40
C HIS A 30 23.59 31.12 7.46
N LEU A 31 23.78 32.44 7.40
CA LEU A 31 23.30 33.36 8.43
C LEU A 31 22.12 34.22 7.93
N LYS A 32 21.42 34.81 8.88
CA LYS A 32 20.49 35.90 8.62
C LYS A 32 21.26 37.10 8.08
N SER A 33 20.61 37.91 7.26
CA SER A 33 21.24 39.11 6.67
C SER A 33 21.85 40.04 7.70
N GLY A 34 23.01 40.62 7.38
CA GLY A 34 23.68 41.63 8.19
C GLY A 34 24.47 41.10 9.40
N LEU A 35 24.79 39.82 9.45
CA LEU A 35 25.50 39.22 10.60
C LEU A 35 26.98 38.88 10.34
N VAL A 36 27.56 39.33 9.22
CA VAL A 36 28.96 39.02 8.92
C VAL A 36 29.93 39.65 9.92
N ASP A 37 29.75 40.92 10.25
CA ASP A 37 30.60 41.63 11.23
C ASP A 37 30.46 41.00 12.62
N ALA A 38 29.22 40.70 13.03
CA ALA A 38 28.96 40.01 14.28
C ALA A 38 29.59 38.61 14.34
N LEU A 39 29.69 37.88 13.21
CA LEU A 39 30.38 36.61 13.14
C LEU A 39 31.89 36.77 13.34
N ILE A 40 32.47 37.77 12.69
CA ILE A 40 33.91 38.12 12.81
C ILE A 40 34.25 38.46 14.26
N ASP A 41 33.48 39.35 14.87
CA ASP A 41 33.68 39.80 16.25
C ASP A 41 33.51 38.65 17.26
N PHE A 42 32.45 37.86 17.12
CA PHE A 42 32.15 36.74 18.02
C PHE A 42 33.23 35.67 18.03
N ASN A 43 33.87 35.44 16.87
CA ASN A 43 34.95 34.46 16.71
C ASN A 43 36.34 35.08 16.84
N ALA A 44 36.45 36.38 17.18
CA ALA A 44 37.70 37.09 17.32
C ALA A 44 38.62 36.93 16.07
N ILE A 45 38.05 36.97 14.86
CA ILE A 45 38.79 36.80 13.61
C ILE A 45 39.63 38.04 13.35
N LYS A 46 40.96 37.90 13.39
CA LYS A 46 41.89 39.01 13.21
C LYS A 46 42.02 39.44 11.75
N ASP A 47 42.02 38.48 10.84
CA ASP A 47 42.10 38.73 9.41
C ASP A 47 40.94 38.02 8.70
N PRO A 48 39.86 38.71 8.37
CA PRO A 48 38.71 38.14 7.68
C PRO A 48 39.00 37.69 6.25
N HIS A 49 40.08 38.17 5.62
CA HIS A 49 40.49 37.78 4.28
C HIS A 49 41.30 36.49 4.26
N HIS A 50 41.76 36.03 5.44
CA HIS A 50 42.55 34.82 5.57
C HIS A 50 42.04 33.94 6.71
N LEU A 51 41.08 33.03 6.41
CA LEU A 51 40.60 32.01 7.33
C LEU A 51 41.40 30.73 7.13
N PRO A 52 42.18 30.28 8.11
CA PRO A 52 42.94 29.04 7.97
C PRO A 52 41.99 27.84 7.94
N PRO A 53 42.13 26.90 6.94
CA PRO A 53 41.42 25.66 6.94
C PRO A 53 41.61 24.88 8.25
N GLY A 54 40.54 24.34 8.82
CA GLY A 54 40.53 23.67 10.11
C GLY A 54 40.20 24.56 11.30
N MET A 55 40.17 25.88 11.13
CA MET A 55 39.65 26.79 12.17
C MET A 55 38.19 26.48 12.46
N VAL A 56 37.79 26.49 13.72
CA VAL A 56 36.38 26.29 14.12
C VAL A 56 35.71 27.66 14.30
N LEU A 57 34.62 27.87 13.56
CA LEU A 57 33.72 29.01 13.80
C LEU A 57 32.61 28.60 14.75
N HIS A 58 32.41 29.38 15.80
CA HIS A 58 31.33 29.26 16.76
C HIS A 58 30.16 30.17 16.32
N ILE A 59 29.01 29.62 16.05
CA ILE A 59 27.88 30.35 15.50
C ILE A 59 26.67 30.21 16.44
N PRO A 60 26.19 31.31 17.04
CA PRO A 60 24.94 31.26 17.79
C PRO A 60 23.78 30.76 16.95
N ASP A 61 23.05 29.72 17.41
CA ASP A 61 21.94 29.10 16.68
C ASP A 61 20.89 30.11 16.20
N LYS A 62 20.64 31.16 16.97
CA LYS A 62 19.73 32.27 16.65
C LYS A 62 20.12 33.06 15.40
N TRP A 63 21.39 33.01 14.97
CA TRP A 63 21.92 33.70 13.79
C TRP A 63 21.72 32.90 12.51
N LEU A 64 21.52 31.58 12.61
CA LEU A 64 21.39 30.71 11.46
C LEU A 64 20.19 31.10 10.59
N PHE A 65 20.41 31.10 9.29
CA PHE A 65 19.33 31.22 8.31
C PHE A 65 18.48 29.97 8.34
N ARG A 66 17.18 30.16 8.42
CA ARG A 66 16.18 29.08 8.44
C ARG A 66 15.25 29.28 7.26
N GLY A 67 15.64 28.74 6.11
CA GLY A 67 14.84 28.80 4.90
C GLY A 67 13.61 27.90 4.98
N SER A 68 12.45 28.40 4.54
CA SER A 68 11.27 27.57 4.34
C SER A 68 11.48 26.66 3.12
N ARG A 69 11.13 25.39 3.24
CA ARG A 69 11.18 24.41 2.14
C ARG A 69 9.78 23.92 1.83
N PRO A 70 9.43 23.72 0.57
CA PRO A 70 8.18 23.07 0.21
C PRO A 70 8.21 21.59 0.59
N VAL A 71 7.03 21.02 0.76
CA VAL A 71 6.80 19.57 0.92
C VAL A 71 6.37 19.01 -0.42
N THR A 72 6.88 17.87 -0.82
CA THR A 72 6.51 17.21 -2.07
C THR A 72 5.39 16.22 -1.81
N VAL A 73 4.35 16.25 -2.62
CA VAL A 73 3.32 15.21 -2.68
C VAL A 73 3.88 14.05 -3.48
N LEU A 74 4.13 12.90 -2.85
CA LEU A 74 4.64 11.71 -3.55
C LEU A 74 3.54 10.96 -4.27
N ASP A 75 2.39 10.83 -3.59
CA ASP A 75 1.29 10.01 -4.08
C ASP A 75 -0.04 10.51 -3.51
N VAL A 76 -1.14 10.28 -4.25
CA VAL A 76 -2.50 10.70 -3.89
C VAL A 76 -3.50 9.64 -4.31
N THR A 77 -4.41 9.27 -3.43
CA THR A 77 -5.61 8.49 -3.77
C THR A 77 -6.84 9.36 -3.56
N GLY A 78 -7.78 9.28 -4.49
CA GLY A 78 -9.00 10.08 -4.46
C GLY A 78 -8.78 11.56 -4.81
N ALA A 79 -9.62 12.44 -4.29
CA ALA A 79 -9.63 13.88 -4.55
C ALA A 79 -9.07 14.70 -3.37
N ALA A 80 -8.13 14.15 -2.62
CA ALA A 80 -7.49 14.84 -1.50
C ALA A 80 -7.02 16.24 -1.90
N SER A 81 -7.23 17.22 -1.04
CA SER A 81 -7.08 18.62 -1.42
C SER A 81 -6.24 19.44 -0.43
N ARG A 82 -5.68 20.53 -0.95
CA ARG A 82 -5.08 21.60 -0.19
C ARG A 82 -6.06 22.78 -0.08
N VAL A 83 -6.39 23.17 1.14
CA VAL A 83 -7.22 24.35 1.40
C VAL A 83 -6.32 25.58 1.48
N VAL A 84 -6.58 26.57 0.65
CA VAL A 84 -5.87 27.87 0.64
C VAL A 84 -6.55 28.88 1.58
N ALA A 85 -5.89 30.04 1.81
CA ALA A 85 -6.29 31.02 2.82
C ALA A 85 -7.74 31.54 2.68
N ASN A 86 -8.29 31.57 1.46
CA ASN A 86 -9.67 31.97 1.21
C ASN A 86 -10.71 30.84 1.39
N GLY A 87 -10.28 29.66 1.86
CA GLY A 87 -11.15 28.48 2.05
C GLY A 87 -11.34 27.63 0.80
N THR A 88 -10.77 27.99 -0.35
CA THR A 88 -10.89 27.19 -1.58
C THR A 88 -10.08 25.91 -1.45
N ALA A 89 -10.70 24.77 -1.78
CA ALA A 89 -10.04 23.48 -1.88
C ALA A 89 -9.46 23.28 -3.29
N ILE A 90 -8.17 22.98 -3.38
CA ILE A 90 -7.47 22.71 -4.64
C ILE A 90 -7.01 21.24 -4.59
N PRO A 91 -7.44 20.39 -5.54
CA PRO A 91 -6.99 19.00 -5.59
C PRO A 91 -5.47 18.89 -5.68
N LEU A 92 -4.90 17.99 -4.89
CA LEU A 92 -3.47 17.68 -4.90
C LEU A 92 -3.13 16.72 -6.05
N LYS A 93 -1.91 16.83 -6.55
CA LYS A 93 -1.37 15.93 -7.57
C LYS A 93 -0.02 15.38 -7.13
N ALA A 94 0.27 14.14 -7.50
CA ALA A 94 1.61 13.57 -7.32
C ALA A 94 2.66 14.43 -8.03
N GLY A 95 3.81 14.63 -7.37
CA GLY A 95 4.87 15.52 -7.83
C GLY A 95 4.68 17.00 -7.46
N GLU A 96 3.51 17.43 -6.98
CA GLU A 96 3.26 18.82 -6.57
C GLU A 96 4.12 19.19 -5.36
N ARG A 97 4.63 20.43 -5.37
CA ARG A 97 5.37 21.01 -4.25
C ARG A 97 4.50 22.04 -3.53
N ILE A 98 4.09 21.69 -2.33
CA ILE A 98 3.23 22.53 -1.50
C ILE A 98 4.05 23.38 -0.51
N PRO A 99 3.73 24.67 -0.36
CA PRO A 99 4.45 25.55 0.55
C PRO A 99 4.16 25.23 2.02
N ALA A 100 5.01 25.72 2.92
CA ALA A 100 4.68 25.77 4.35
C ALA A 100 3.39 26.58 4.56
N ARG A 101 2.73 26.31 5.69
CA ARG A 101 1.38 26.85 6.05
C ARG A 101 0.24 26.35 5.17
N SER A 102 0.45 25.28 4.39
CA SER A 102 -0.63 24.59 3.70
C SER A 102 -1.51 23.81 4.67
N HIS A 103 -2.78 23.73 4.35
CA HIS A 103 -3.78 22.90 5.04
C HIS A 103 -4.24 21.81 4.12
N ILE A 104 -3.98 20.55 4.46
CA ILE A 104 -4.31 19.35 3.69
C ILE A 104 -5.54 18.71 4.32
N VAL A 105 -6.48 18.30 3.49
CA VAL A 105 -7.73 17.65 3.89
C VAL A 105 -7.94 16.41 3.03
N THR A 106 -8.33 15.32 3.67
CA THR A 106 -8.72 14.07 3.04
C THR A 106 -10.13 13.69 3.50
N ALA A 107 -10.96 13.24 2.56
CA ALA A 107 -12.30 12.71 2.81
C ALA A 107 -12.28 11.17 2.89
N ASP A 108 -13.43 10.54 2.68
CA ASP A 108 -13.59 9.10 2.63
C ASP A 108 -12.79 8.50 1.46
N GLN A 109 -12.09 7.40 1.70
CA GLN A 109 -11.22 6.70 0.73
C GLN A 109 -10.13 7.59 0.07
N GLU A 110 -9.78 8.70 0.69
CA GLU A 110 -8.71 9.57 0.23
C GLU A 110 -7.47 9.44 1.11
N SER A 111 -6.30 9.49 0.46
CA SER A 111 -5.02 9.54 1.18
C SER A 111 -3.97 10.33 0.40
N VAL A 112 -2.98 10.85 1.12
CA VAL A 112 -1.86 11.62 0.53
C VAL A 112 -0.57 11.20 1.19
N VAL A 113 0.46 10.97 0.40
CA VAL A 113 1.83 10.76 0.88
C VAL A 113 2.65 12.03 0.69
N LEU A 114 3.17 12.54 1.77
CA LEU A 114 4.02 13.73 1.80
C LEU A 114 5.47 13.34 2.02
N GLN A 115 6.40 13.97 1.29
CA GLN A 115 7.81 13.87 1.53
C GLN A 115 8.38 15.24 1.94
N PHE A 116 9.01 15.26 3.09
CA PHE A 116 9.75 16.42 3.58
C PHE A 116 11.16 16.47 2.97
N SER A 117 11.79 17.65 3.05
CA SER A 117 13.11 17.86 2.44
C SER A 117 14.25 17.01 3.05
N ASP A 118 13.99 16.32 4.17
CA ASP A 118 14.89 15.37 4.84
C ASP A 118 14.72 13.92 4.39
N GLY A 119 13.84 13.67 3.46
CA GLY A 119 13.45 12.33 3.09
C GLY A 119 12.41 11.71 4.03
N SER A 120 12.07 12.36 5.15
CA SER A 120 10.95 11.91 6.01
C SER A 120 9.65 11.86 5.24
N ARG A 121 8.82 10.86 5.52
CA ARG A 121 7.55 10.65 4.85
C ARG A 121 6.40 10.64 5.84
N MET A 122 5.25 11.11 5.39
CA MET A 122 4.00 11.07 6.13
C MET A 122 2.89 10.62 5.22
N LEU A 123 2.22 9.53 5.57
CA LEU A 123 0.96 9.14 4.98
C LEU A 123 -0.17 9.81 5.77
N VAL A 124 -0.92 10.67 5.12
CA VAL A 124 -2.17 11.26 5.62
C VAL A 124 -3.30 10.36 5.15
N ARG A 125 -4.02 9.74 6.10
CA ARG A 125 -5.09 8.80 5.81
C ARG A 125 -6.43 9.52 5.65
N GLU A 126 -7.45 8.78 5.32
CA GLU A 126 -8.82 9.31 5.18
C GLU A 126 -9.31 10.12 6.39
N HIS A 127 -10.28 11.01 6.17
CA HIS A 127 -10.93 11.85 7.19
C HIS A 127 -9.97 12.69 8.04
N SER A 128 -8.85 13.12 7.44
CA SER A 128 -7.78 13.80 8.15
C SER A 128 -7.64 15.27 7.76
N GLN A 129 -7.15 16.04 8.71
CA GLN A 129 -6.75 17.43 8.52
C GLN A 129 -5.32 17.62 9.03
N VAL A 130 -4.43 18.04 8.15
CA VAL A 130 -3.02 18.30 8.49
C VAL A 130 -2.65 19.72 8.11
N ARG A 131 -2.19 20.51 9.06
CA ARG A 131 -1.71 21.88 8.86
C ARG A 131 -0.19 21.91 8.99
N LEU A 132 0.51 22.28 7.91
CA LEU A 132 1.93 22.49 7.89
C LEU A 132 2.24 23.85 8.54
N GLN A 133 2.55 23.87 9.83
CA GLN A 133 2.86 25.13 10.53
C GLN A 133 4.25 25.66 10.19
N ASN A 134 5.21 24.75 10.12
CA ASN A 134 6.60 25.07 9.86
C ASN A 134 7.29 23.93 9.10
N ASN A 135 8.09 24.27 8.10
CA ASN A 135 9.00 23.35 7.42
C ASN A 135 10.24 24.14 7.04
N LYS A 136 11.14 24.35 8.02
CA LYS A 136 12.36 25.12 7.85
C LYS A 136 13.56 24.21 7.82
N PHE A 137 14.52 24.60 7.02
CA PHE A 137 15.81 23.95 6.90
C PHE A 137 16.90 24.90 7.40
N VAL A 138 17.87 24.36 8.13
CA VAL A 138 19.04 25.04 8.63
C VAL A 138 20.27 24.50 7.92
N PRO A 139 20.78 25.16 6.86
CA PRO A 139 21.80 24.59 5.98
C PRO A 139 23.06 24.12 6.70
N LEU A 140 23.54 24.94 7.65
CA LEU A 140 24.79 24.68 8.35
C LEU A 140 24.73 23.49 9.31
N ALA A 141 23.61 23.33 9.97
CA ALA A 141 23.43 22.28 10.96
C ALA A 141 22.79 21.02 10.36
N GLU A 142 22.56 21.00 9.03
CA GLU A 142 21.75 19.99 8.37
C GLU A 142 20.45 19.72 9.12
N GLY A 143 20.04 20.70 9.90
CA GLY A 143 18.94 20.60 10.83
C GLY A 143 17.63 21.06 10.22
N ARG A 144 16.55 20.63 10.82
CA ARG A 144 15.20 20.96 10.37
C ARG A 144 14.30 21.30 11.54
N ASP A 145 13.37 22.20 11.29
CA ASP A 145 12.29 22.52 12.21
C ASP A 145 10.98 22.29 11.47
N ILE A 146 10.44 21.10 11.62
CA ILE A 146 9.17 20.67 11.02
C ILE A 146 8.13 20.63 12.13
N ARG A 147 7.06 21.41 11.96
CA ARG A 147 5.93 21.43 12.88
C ARG A 147 4.63 21.28 12.13
N LEU A 148 3.85 20.34 12.60
CA LEU A 148 2.57 19.99 12.04
C LEU A 148 1.49 20.12 13.11
N ASN A 149 0.29 20.51 12.72
CA ASN A 149 -0.87 20.44 13.57
C ASN A 149 -1.91 19.53 12.94
N ILE A 150 -2.37 18.54 13.70
CA ILE A 150 -3.36 17.56 13.29
C ILE A 150 -4.58 17.70 14.20
N PRO A 151 -5.54 18.58 13.83
CA PRO A 151 -6.75 18.77 14.62
C PRO A 151 -7.62 17.53 14.68
N LYS A 152 -7.61 16.73 13.58
CA LYS A 152 -8.41 15.52 13.42
C LYS A 152 -7.78 14.61 12.38
N GLY A 153 -7.91 13.30 12.57
CA GLY A 153 -7.55 12.29 11.57
C GLY A 153 -6.35 11.45 11.96
N LYS A 154 -5.79 10.73 11.00
CA LYS A 154 -4.76 9.71 11.19
C LYS A 154 -3.59 9.95 10.26
N VAL A 155 -2.38 9.87 10.81
CA VAL A 155 -1.13 9.94 10.04
C VAL A 155 -0.19 8.81 10.43
N GLU A 156 0.54 8.31 9.44
CA GLU A 156 1.62 7.35 9.63
C GLU A 156 2.92 8.02 9.20
N ASN A 157 3.94 7.92 10.04
CA ASN A 157 5.16 8.70 9.89
C ASN A 157 6.38 7.80 9.86
N GLU A 158 7.24 8.03 8.86
CA GLU A 158 8.57 7.48 8.74
C GLU A 158 9.56 8.65 8.76
N ILE A 159 10.16 8.90 9.91
CA ILE A 159 11.02 10.07 10.12
C ILE A 159 12.48 9.67 10.01
N SER A 160 13.20 10.33 9.11
CA SER A 160 14.64 10.16 8.94
C SER A 160 15.40 10.49 10.22
N LYS A 161 16.47 9.73 10.50
CA LYS A 161 17.37 10.02 11.62
C LYS A 161 18.00 11.39 11.43
N LEU A 162 17.73 12.29 12.35
CA LEU A 162 18.27 13.65 12.31
C LEU A 162 19.63 13.70 13.03
N PRO A 163 20.59 14.52 12.56
CA PRO A 163 21.82 14.80 13.30
C PRO A 163 21.52 15.29 14.72
N ALA A 164 22.44 15.01 15.65
CA ALA A 164 22.19 15.13 17.09
C ALA A 164 21.79 16.53 17.58
N ALA A 165 22.22 17.61 16.93
CA ALA A 165 22.17 18.95 17.50
C ALA A 165 21.04 19.85 16.96
N SER A 166 20.34 19.53 15.85
CA SER A 166 19.63 20.57 15.12
C SER A 166 18.33 20.18 14.45
N GLY A 167 17.76 19.02 14.78
CA GLY A 167 16.53 18.55 14.13
C GLY A 167 15.34 18.47 15.07
N ARG A 168 14.24 19.13 14.71
CA ARG A 168 12.96 19.03 15.40
C ARG A 168 11.89 18.57 14.42
N PHE A 169 11.17 17.51 14.79
CA PHE A 169 9.94 17.09 14.14
C PHE A 169 8.84 16.99 15.20
N GLU A 170 7.85 17.84 15.13
CA GLU A 170 6.75 17.93 16.10
C GLU A 170 5.41 17.80 15.43
N ILE A 171 4.55 16.96 16.02
CA ILE A 171 3.13 16.86 15.69
C ILE A 171 2.33 17.36 16.88
N GLN A 172 1.55 18.41 16.66
CA GLN A 172 0.63 18.98 17.64
C GLN A 172 -0.77 18.45 17.37
N THR A 173 -1.43 18.00 18.43
CA THR A 173 -2.82 17.57 18.43
C THR A 173 -3.62 18.32 19.50
N PRO A 174 -4.95 18.22 19.55
CA PRO A 174 -5.73 18.86 20.64
C PRO A 174 -5.32 18.40 22.05
N SER A 175 -4.86 17.16 22.21
CA SER A 175 -4.51 16.58 23.52
C SER A 175 -3.03 16.78 23.90
N GLY A 176 -2.12 17.02 22.95
CA GLY A 176 -0.70 17.19 23.27
C GLY A 176 0.22 17.32 22.06
N ILE A 177 1.50 17.15 22.32
CA ILE A 177 2.58 17.26 21.34
C ILE A 177 3.37 15.96 21.33
N ALA A 178 3.62 15.41 20.12
CA ALA A 178 4.56 14.34 19.87
C ALA A 178 5.82 14.91 19.23
N ALA A 179 6.97 14.77 19.88
CA ALA A 179 8.26 15.17 19.34
C ALA A 179 9.11 13.93 19.08
N VAL A 180 9.72 13.86 17.90
CA VAL A 180 10.38 12.63 17.41
C VAL A 180 11.74 12.89 16.78
N ARG A 181 12.52 11.83 16.72
CA ARG A 181 13.83 11.82 16.08
C ARG A 181 14.17 10.43 15.56
N GLY A 182 14.03 10.23 14.22
CA GLY A 182 14.35 8.94 13.58
C GLY A 182 13.43 7.81 14.05
N THR A 183 12.14 7.93 13.78
CA THR A 183 11.09 7.11 14.39
C THR A 183 10.06 6.72 13.34
N GLN A 184 9.59 5.47 13.38
CA GLN A 184 8.36 5.05 12.72
C GLN A 184 7.24 5.02 13.74
N PHE A 185 6.18 5.79 13.53
CA PHE A 185 5.08 5.92 14.47
C PHE A 185 3.80 6.39 13.79
N ARG A 186 2.70 6.13 14.44
CA ARG A 186 1.36 6.55 14.01
C ARG A 186 0.75 7.50 15.02
N VAL A 187 -0.06 8.43 14.52
CA VAL A 187 -0.84 9.34 15.35
C VAL A 187 -2.26 9.37 14.84
N ALA A 188 -3.21 9.10 15.71
CA ALA A 188 -4.64 9.30 15.46
C ALA A 188 -5.16 10.38 16.41
N SER A 189 -5.67 11.48 15.85
CA SER A 189 -6.16 12.65 16.57
C SER A 189 -7.68 12.73 16.51
N PHE A 190 -8.30 12.83 17.66
CA PHE A 190 -9.73 13.03 17.84
C PHE A 190 -9.96 14.35 18.62
N SER A 191 -11.22 14.72 18.86
CA SER A 191 -11.56 15.97 19.56
C SER A 191 -10.98 16.06 20.98
N ASP A 192 -10.93 14.94 21.68
CA ASP A 192 -10.59 14.83 23.10
C ASP A 192 -9.50 13.81 23.41
N GLU A 193 -9.11 13.02 22.42
CA GLU A 193 -8.13 11.95 22.55
C GLU A 193 -7.11 11.98 21.40
N THR A 194 -5.86 11.64 21.72
CA THR A 194 -4.81 11.36 20.75
C THR A 194 -4.22 10.00 21.05
N ARG A 195 -4.19 9.12 20.05
CA ARG A 195 -3.50 7.82 20.11
C ARG A 195 -2.18 7.92 19.37
N THR A 196 -1.15 7.40 19.99
CA THR A 196 0.19 7.31 19.38
C THR A 196 0.71 5.90 19.54
N GLU A 197 1.12 5.26 18.45
CA GLU A 197 1.78 3.95 18.44
C GLU A 197 3.18 4.11 17.86
N VAL A 198 4.20 3.55 18.54
CA VAL A 198 5.60 3.61 18.13
C VAL A 198 6.03 2.23 17.62
N LEU A 199 6.44 2.17 16.36
CA LEU A 199 6.88 0.95 15.70
C LEU A 199 8.40 0.82 15.74
N GLU A 200 9.12 1.93 15.57
CA GLU A 200 10.58 2.00 15.63
C GLU A 200 11.02 3.30 16.32
N GLY A 201 12.07 3.23 17.13
CA GLY A 201 12.65 4.39 17.81
C GLY A 201 11.94 4.78 19.09
N LYS A 202 11.75 6.07 19.31
CA LYS A 202 11.13 6.64 20.52
C LYS A 202 10.42 7.96 20.22
N VAL A 203 9.23 8.15 20.80
CA VAL A 203 8.45 9.39 20.72
C VAL A 203 8.42 10.05 22.10
N ALA A 204 8.78 11.34 22.17
CA ALA A 204 8.54 12.14 23.36
C ALA A 204 7.14 12.75 23.27
N LEU A 205 6.28 12.40 24.20
CA LEU A 205 4.92 12.92 24.31
C LEU A 205 4.85 13.95 25.44
N ALA A 206 4.25 15.08 25.16
CA ALA A 206 3.98 16.13 26.13
C ALA A 206 2.49 16.48 26.15
N HIS A 207 1.86 16.41 27.30
CA HIS A 207 0.56 17.06 27.49
C HIS A 207 0.70 18.56 27.30
N LYS A 208 -0.34 19.22 26.79
CA LYS A 208 -0.34 20.67 26.60
C LYS A 208 0.02 21.45 27.89
N ASN A 209 -0.35 20.90 29.05
CA ASN A 209 -0.07 21.47 30.39
C ASN A 209 0.36 20.40 31.40
N GLY A 210 1.05 19.33 30.96
CA GLY A 210 1.34 18.17 31.78
C GLY A 210 2.74 17.58 31.59
N PRO A 211 3.04 16.45 32.24
CA PRO A 211 4.35 15.86 32.21
C PRO A 211 4.76 15.36 30.82
N HIS A 212 6.05 15.29 30.59
CA HIS A 212 6.63 14.64 29.42
C HIS A 212 6.75 13.14 29.68
N SER A 213 6.40 12.32 28.69
CA SER A 213 6.55 10.88 28.71
C SER A 213 7.32 10.43 27.48
N ALA A 214 8.18 9.44 27.62
CA ALA A 214 8.90 8.82 26.50
C ALA A 214 8.24 7.50 26.17
N LEU A 215 7.71 7.36 24.95
CA LEU A 215 7.07 6.14 24.46
C LEU A 215 8.06 5.38 23.58
N PRO A 216 8.53 4.19 23.97
CA PRO A 216 9.45 3.40 23.19
C PRO A 216 8.76 2.59 22.10
N ALA A 217 9.53 2.01 21.18
CA ALA A 217 9.05 1.07 20.16
C ALA A 217 8.32 -0.14 20.80
N GLY A 218 7.26 -0.62 20.14
CA GLY A 218 6.41 -1.70 20.62
C GLY A 218 5.33 -1.27 21.60
N TYR A 219 5.19 0.04 21.87
CA TYR A 219 4.17 0.57 22.78
C TYR A 219 3.27 1.60 22.12
N GLY A 220 2.05 1.64 22.59
CA GLY A 220 1.03 2.66 22.27
C GLY A 220 0.57 3.41 23.51
N MET A 221 -0.05 4.56 23.26
CA MET A 221 -0.59 5.45 24.31
C MET A 221 -1.82 6.17 23.79
N ALA A 222 -2.92 6.09 24.56
CA ALA A 222 -4.14 6.86 24.32
C ALA A 222 -4.19 8.04 25.30
N MET A 223 -3.91 9.24 24.82
CA MET A 223 -3.78 10.45 25.60
C MET A 223 -5.08 11.28 25.55
N GLN A 224 -5.78 11.39 26.65
CA GLN A 224 -6.95 12.26 26.82
C GLN A 224 -6.54 13.56 27.52
N LYS A 225 -7.34 14.65 27.33
CA LYS A 225 -7.01 15.98 27.81
C LYS A 225 -6.65 16.10 29.30
N ASN A 226 -7.20 15.25 30.16
CA ASN A 226 -7.08 15.36 31.61
C ASN A 226 -6.75 14.04 32.33
N SER A 227 -6.31 13.01 31.61
CA SER A 227 -6.07 11.70 32.21
C SER A 227 -4.57 11.41 32.38
N ARG A 228 -4.24 10.67 33.42
CA ARG A 228 -2.92 10.03 33.51
C ARG A 228 -2.83 8.96 32.40
N VAL A 229 -1.75 9.00 31.65
CA VAL A 229 -1.59 8.18 30.47
C VAL A 229 -0.57 7.07 30.77
N GLU A 230 -0.91 5.85 30.40
CA GLU A 230 -0.06 4.68 30.56
C GLU A 230 0.35 4.13 29.20
N ALA A 231 1.62 3.77 29.07
CA ALA A 231 2.13 3.08 27.89
C ALA A 231 1.67 1.62 27.90
N ILE A 232 1.10 1.15 26.79
CA ILE A 232 0.52 -0.17 26.64
C ILE A 232 1.31 -0.90 25.54
N PRO A 233 1.73 -2.17 25.78
CA PRO A 233 2.32 -2.97 24.71
C PRO A 233 1.36 -3.09 23.52
N LEU A 234 1.90 -2.93 22.31
CA LEU A 234 1.12 -3.12 21.09
C LEU A 234 0.83 -4.61 20.87
N LEU A 235 -0.36 -4.92 20.36
CA LEU A 235 -0.71 -6.27 19.95
C LEU A 235 0.23 -6.75 18.84
N LYS A 236 0.46 -8.06 18.79
CA LYS A 236 1.28 -8.68 17.74
C LYS A 236 0.60 -8.62 16.40
N ALA A 237 1.40 -8.68 15.34
CA ALA A 237 0.89 -8.73 13.98
C ALA A 237 0.04 -9.98 13.75
N PRO A 238 -1.15 -9.85 13.13
CA PRO A 238 -1.93 -11.00 12.71
C PRO A 238 -1.14 -11.89 11.74
N GLN A 239 -1.52 -13.17 11.62
CA GLN A 239 -0.92 -14.10 10.67
C GLN A 239 -1.94 -14.47 9.60
N ILE A 240 -1.49 -14.72 8.39
CA ILE A 240 -2.24 -15.25 7.25
C ILE A 240 -1.60 -16.56 6.84
N SER A 241 -2.41 -17.58 6.58
CA SER A 241 -1.92 -18.92 6.23
C SER A 241 -1.41 -19.02 4.80
N GLU A 242 -1.92 -18.19 3.89
CA GLU A 242 -1.55 -18.19 2.48
C GLU A 242 -0.13 -17.66 2.26
N VAL A 243 0.67 -18.43 1.51
CA VAL A 243 2.05 -18.06 1.19
C VAL A 243 2.11 -17.06 0.04
N SER A 244 1.20 -17.16 -0.92
CA SER A 244 1.11 -16.28 -2.09
C SER A 244 -0.28 -15.66 -2.18
N LEU A 245 -0.32 -14.35 -2.36
CA LEU A 245 -1.56 -13.60 -2.53
C LEU A 245 -1.67 -13.13 -3.99
N LEU A 246 -1.93 -14.08 -4.90
CA LEU A 246 -2.38 -13.81 -6.26
C LEU A 246 -3.91 -13.91 -6.28
N ALA A 247 -4.57 -12.79 -6.49
CA ALA A 247 -6.03 -12.71 -6.56
C ALA A 247 -6.48 -12.66 -8.02
N GLU A 248 -6.96 -13.77 -8.51
CA GLU A 248 -7.56 -13.91 -9.85
C GLU A 248 -9.09 -13.70 -9.83
N ARG A 249 -9.65 -13.39 -8.67
CA ARG A 249 -11.08 -13.12 -8.48
C ARG A 249 -11.31 -12.11 -7.38
N LEU A 250 -12.36 -11.31 -7.52
CA LEU A 250 -12.86 -10.40 -6.50
C LEU A 250 -14.28 -10.84 -6.08
N PRO A 251 -14.67 -10.68 -4.82
CA PRO A 251 -13.86 -10.18 -3.71
C PRO A 251 -12.77 -11.14 -3.25
N ILE A 252 -11.70 -10.61 -2.63
CA ILE A 252 -10.67 -11.42 -1.98
C ILE A 252 -11.10 -11.63 -0.53
N ASP A 253 -11.32 -12.87 -0.13
CA ASP A 253 -11.61 -13.26 1.25
C ASP A 253 -10.35 -13.89 1.87
N LEU A 254 -9.81 -13.26 2.93
CA LEU A 254 -8.62 -13.72 3.63
C LEU A 254 -8.95 -14.02 5.09
N GLN A 255 -8.55 -15.21 5.55
CA GLN A 255 -8.69 -15.64 6.94
C GLN A 255 -7.43 -15.26 7.72
N LEU A 256 -7.60 -14.57 8.85
CA LEU A 256 -6.53 -14.26 9.79
C LEU A 256 -6.51 -15.27 10.95
N ALA A 257 -5.33 -15.54 11.47
CA ALA A 257 -5.23 -16.10 12.81
C ALA A 257 -5.69 -15.03 13.83
N ALA A 258 -6.58 -15.43 14.74
CA ALA A 258 -7.04 -14.52 15.79
C ALA A 258 -5.86 -14.10 16.68
N VAL A 259 -5.82 -12.82 17.06
CA VAL A 259 -4.84 -12.24 17.98
C VAL A 259 -5.51 -12.03 19.32
N ASP A 260 -4.89 -12.49 20.40
CA ASP A 260 -5.39 -12.32 21.76
C ASP A 260 -5.59 -10.81 22.06
N ASP A 261 -6.65 -10.48 22.79
CA ASP A 261 -7.05 -9.11 23.13
C ASP A 261 -7.42 -8.20 21.95
N ALA A 262 -7.38 -8.69 20.70
CA ALA A 262 -7.88 -7.93 19.57
C ALA A 262 -9.40 -7.79 19.61
N ARG A 263 -9.89 -6.59 19.34
CA ARG A 263 -11.32 -6.28 19.19
C ARG A 263 -11.71 -6.06 17.75
N ARG A 264 -10.77 -5.62 16.94
CA ARG A 264 -10.97 -5.34 15.52
C ARG A 264 -9.68 -5.59 14.76
N TYR A 265 -9.81 -5.69 13.45
CA TYR A 265 -8.68 -5.79 12.53
C TYR A 265 -8.79 -4.71 11.48
N ARG A 266 -7.67 -4.09 11.16
CA ARG A 266 -7.56 -3.12 10.07
C ARG A 266 -6.78 -3.71 8.93
N THR A 267 -7.31 -3.55 7.72
CA THR A 267 -6.68 -3.93 6.47
C THR A 267 -6.45 -2.70 5.63
N LEU A 268 -5.20 -2.50 5.21
CA LEU A 268 -4.79 -1.45 4.29
C LEU A 268 -4.23 -2.09 3.04
N VAL A 269 -4.68 -1.66 1.88
CA VAL A 269 -4.09 -2.00 0.59
C VAL A 269 -3.51 -0.72 0.01
N SER A 270 -2.22 -0.74 -0.31
CA SER A 270 -1.51 0.39 -0.92
C SER A 270 -0.92 -0.05 -2.25
N ALA A 271 -0.75 0.87 -3.18
CA ALA A 271 0.11 0.63 -4.33
C ALA A 271 1.53 0.25 -3.89
N LYS A 272 2.37 -0.21 -4.80
CA LYS A 272 3.70 -0.76 -4.48
C LYS A 272 4.54 0.19 -3.63
N GLY A 273 4.88 -0.24 -2.41
CA GLY A 273 5.69 0.50 -1.43
C GLY A 273 4.97 0.74 -0.09
N LEU A 274 5.74 0.69 1.02
CA LEU A 274 5.21 0.84 2.38
C LEU A 274 4.62 2.24 2.67
N SER A 275 5.10 3.25 1.96
CA SER A 275 4.70 4.66 2.13
C SER A 275 3.90 5.16 0.91
N SER A 276 3.20 4.28 0.20
CA SER A 276 2.33 4.67 -0.92
C SER A 276 0.92 4.99 -0.43
N ALA A 277 0.18 5.73 -1.24
CA ALA A 277 -1.21 6.05 -0.96
C ALA A 277 -2.06 4.79 -0.80
N VAL A 278 -3.01 4.83 0.11
CA VAL A 278 -3.89 3.72 0.43
C VAL A 278 -5.05 3.70 -0.56
N VAL A 279 -5.26 2.59 -1.23
CA VAL A 279 -6.36 2.38 -2.18
C VAL A 279 -7.57 1.69 -1.53
N SER A 280 -7.36 1.00 -0.40
CA SER A 280 -8.43 0.41 0.40
C SER A 280 -8.05 0.43 1.88
N ASP A 281 -8.95 0.91 2.73
CA ASP A 281 -8.82 0.95 4.19
C ASP A 281 -10.10 0.41 4.81
N GLN A 282 -10.03 -0.73 5.48
CA GLN A 282 -11.19 -1.42 6.04
C GLN A 282 -10.91 -1.82 7.48
N VAL A 283 -11.97 -1.78 8.30
CA VAL A 283 -11.94 -2.28 9.69
C VAL A 283 -13.05 -3.31 9.85
N THR A 284 -12.69 -4.48 10.40
CA THR A 284 -13.63 -5.57 10.70
C THR A 284 -13.57 -5.95 12.16
N GLU A 285 -14.67 -6.45 12.72
CA GLU A 285 -14.74 -6.96 14.11
C GLU A 285 -14.34 -8.43 14.23
N ILE A 286 -14.24 -9.12 13.11
CA ILE A 286 -13.87 -10.53 13.02
C ILE A 286 -12.53 -10.69 12.28
N ALA A 287 -11.86 -11.80 12.52
CA ALA A 287 -10.56 -12.13 11.89
C ALA A 287 -10.73 -12.59 10.43
N VAL A 288 -11.62 -11.96 9.68
CA VAL A 288 -11.86 -12.19 8.25
C VAL A 288 -11.83 -10.85 7.54
N MET A 289 -11.08 -10.78 6.46
CA MET A 289 -10.98 -9.59 5.60
C MET A 289 -11.66 -9.86 4.27
N ARG A 290 -12.39 -8.89 3.74
CA ARG A 290 -12.99 -8.96 2.41
C ARG A 290 -12.63 -7.71 1.60
N ILE A 291 -11.67 -7.83 0.69
CA ILE A 291 -11.30 -6.76 -0.24
C ILE A 291 -12.22 -6.88 -1.46
N ARG A 292 -13.12 -5.91 -1.65
CA ARG A 292 -14.22 -6.03 -2.61
C ARG A 292 -13.85 -5.59 -4.00
N ASP A 293 -13.28 -4.40 -4.12
CA ASP A 293 -13.04 -3.76 -5.43
C ASP A 293 -11.76 -2.95 -5.39
N ILE A 294 -10.73 -3.45 -6.09
CA ILE A 294 -9.47 -2.77 -6.36
C ILE A 294 -9.09 -3.07 -7.81
N PRO A 295 -8.47 -2.13 -8.53
CA PRO A 295 -7.95 -2.38 -9.88
C PRO A 295 -6.95 -3.53 -9.93
N ASP A 296 -6.70 -4.09 -11.11
CA ASP A 296 -5.61 -5.03 -11.31
C ASP A 296 -4.26 -4.33 -11.12
N GLY A 297 -3.28 -5.05 -10.56
CA GLY A 297 -1.97 -4.47 -10.26
C GLY A 297 -1.26 -5.12 -9.07
N ASP A 298 -0.07 -4.59 -8.79
CA ASP A 298 0.75 -5.00 -7.64
C ASP A 298 0.55 -4.06 -6.46
N TYR A 299 0.25 -4.65 -5.31
CA TYR A 299 -0.08 -3.97 -4.06
C TYR A 299 0.75 -4.49 -2.89
N VAL A 300 0.70 -3.73 -1.81
CA VAL A 300 1.14 -4.15 -0.48
C VAL A 300 -0.09 -4.21 0.42
N LEU A 301 -0.37 -5.41 0.93
CA LEU A 301 -1.37 -5.68 1.95
C LEU A 301 -0.74 -5.47 3.32
N ARG A 302 -1.37 -4.66 4.17
CA ARG A 302 -0.97 -4.43 5.56
C ARG A 302 -2.13 -4.72 6.48
N VAL A 303 -1.89 -5.51 7.52
CA VAL A 303 -2.93 -5.92 8.47
C VAL A 303 -2.47 -5.70 9.88
N ARG A 304 -3.37 -5.14 10.71
CA ARG A 304 -3.13 -4.83 12.12
C ARG A 304 -4.28 -5.30 12.98
N ALA A 305 -3.98 -5.81 14.16
CA ALA A 305 -4.97 -6.00 15.22
C ALA A 305 -5.18 -4.69 15.97
N ILE A 306 -6.40 -4.44 16.45
CA ILE A 306 -6.79 -3.24 17.20
C ILE A 306 -7.32 -3.68 18.56
N ASP A 307 -6.76 -3.12 19.64
CA ASP A 307 -7.15 -3.43 21.01
C ASP A 307 -8.44 -2.73 21.46
N ALA A 308 -8.86 -2.95 22.70
CA ALA A 308 -10.03 -2.33 23.30
C ALA A 308 -9.92 -0.80 23.45
N LYS A 309 -8.70 -0.24 23.50
CA LYS A 309 -8.46 1.21 23.55
C LYS A 309 -8.33 1.82 22.16
N GLY A 310 -8.41 0.97 21.10
CA GLY A 310 -8.32 1.38 19.71
C GLY A 310 -6.90 1.68 19.24
N LEU A 311 -5.88 1.19 19.96
CA LEU A 311 -4.50 1.21 19.51
C LEU A 311 -4.29 0.15 18.44
N GLU A 312 -3.66 0.54 17.33
CA GLU A 312 -3.30 -0.37 16.25
C GLU A 312 -1.97 -1.06 16.56
N GLY A 313 -1.95 -2.40 16.56
CA GLY A 313 -0.79 -3.23 16.89
C GLY A 313 0.32 -3.22 15.84
N GLU A 314 1.24 -4.18 15.97
CA GLU A 314 2.26 -4.47 14.98
C GLU A 314 1.61 -4.87 13.64
N GLU A 315 2.35 -4.77 12.55
CA GLU A 315 1.81 -4.88 11.20
C GLU A 315 2.31 -6.14 10.51
N LEU A 316 1.37 -6.94 9.97
CA LEU A 316 1.67 -7.91 8.94
C LEU A 316 1.77 -7.18 7.61
N VAL A 317 2.84 -7.41 6.86
CA VAL A 317 3.06 -6.87 5.51
C VAL A 317 3.23 -8.02 4.53
N ARG A 318 2.43 -8.03 3.45
CA ARG A 318 2.48 -9.03 2.37
C ARG A 318 2.34 -8.38 1.00
N PRO A 319 3.06 -8.86 -0.03
CA PRO A 319 2.73 -8.50 -1.40
C PRO A 319 1.38 -9.11 -1.79
N LEU A 320 0.59 -8.38 -2.55
CA LEU A 320 -0.68 -8.80 -3.13
C LEU A 320 -0.69 -8.42 -4.60
N THR A 321 -0.86 -9.39 -5.48
CA THR A 321 -1.08 -9.15 -6.91
C THR A 321 -2.54 -9.43 -7.24
N VAL A 322 -3.19 -8.50 -7.92
CA VAL A 322 -4.56 -8.65 -8.42
C VAL A 322 -4.50 -8.73 -9.94
N ASN A 323 -5.07 -9.79 -10.49
CA ASN A 323 -5.28 -10.01 -11.92
C ASN A 323 -6.66 -10.67 -12.07
N ALA A 324 -7.71 -9.89 -11.86
CA ALA A 324 -9.10 -10.36 -11.84
C ALA A 324 -9.90 -9.92 -13.09
N ARG A 325 -9.30 -9.05 -13.91
CA ARG A 325 -9.94 -8.48 -15.11
C ARG A 325 -9.09 -8.70 -16.38
N PRO A 326 -9.76 -8.89 -17.54
CA PRO A 326 -11.18 -9.16 -17.71
C PRO A 326 -11.56 -10.52 -17.09
N GLY A 327 -12.76 -10.62 -16.53
CA GLY A 327 -13.22 -11.89 -15.95
C GLY A 327 -13.26 -13.02 -16.98
N PRO A 328 -13.01 -14.29 -16.58
CA PRO A 328 -13.09 -15.41 -17.50
C PRO A 328 -14.53 -15.62 -18.01
N PRO A 329 -14.72 -16.13 -19.24
CA PRO A 329 -16.05 -16.40 -19.75
C PRO A 329 -16.65 -17.64 -19.08
N PHE A 330 -17.97 -17.76 -19.08
CA PHE A 330 -18.65 -18.97 -18.61
C PHE A 330 -18.51 -20.08 -19.65
N ALA A 331 -18.07 -21.25 -19.21
CA ALA A 331 -18.05 -22.46 -20.02
C ALA A 331 -19.49 -22.89 -20.39
N ILE A 332 -19.69 -23.33 -21.62
CA ILE A 332 -21.00 -23.82 -22.12
C ILE A 332 -20.90 -25.30 -22.47
N SER A 333 -19.93 -25.68 -23.30
CA SER A 333 -19.78 -27.09 -23.75
C SER A 333 -18.30 -27.43 -23.96
N PRO A 334 -17.87 -28.63 -23.57
CA PRO A 334 -18.59 -29.62 -22.78
C PRO A 334 -18.84 -29.15 -21.37
N GLY A 335 -20.01 -29.45 -20.80
CA GLY A 335 -20.29 -29.14 -19.40
C GLY A 335 -19.47 -30.02 -18.45
N ALA A 336 -19.44 -29.63 -17.17
CA ALA A 336 -18.69 -30.35 -16.15
C ALA A 336 -19.05 -31.86 -16.09
N ASP A 337 -18.02 -32.70 -16.09
CA ASP A 337 -18.10 -34.18 -16.05
C ASP A 337 -18.92 -34.83 -17.18
N ALA A 338 -19.08 -34.14 -18.31
CA ALA A 338 -19.75 -34.67 -19.49
C ALA A 338 -19.02 -35.91 -20.04
N SER A 339 -19.79 -36.83 -20.64
CA SER A 339 -19.24 -37.97 -21.39
C SER A 339 -19.42 -37.74 -22.89
N LEU A 340 -18.34 -37.78 -23.64
CA LEU A 340 -18.34 -37.51 -25.09
C LEU A 340 -17.78 -38.66 -25.87
N ALA A 341 -18.53 -39.09 -26.92
CA ALA A 341 -18.05 -40.09 -27.86
C ALA A 341 -17.27 -39.51 -29.03
N ALA A 342 -17.34 -38.18 -29.24
CA ALA A 342 -16.65 -37.47 -30.30
C ALA A 342 -15.15 -37.58 -30.17
N LEU A 343 -14.44 -37.92 -31.24
CA LEU A 343 -12.97 -37.95 -31.27
C LEU A 343 -12.37 -36.54 -31.22
N ARG A 344 -13.06 -35.61 -31.87
CA ARG A 344 -12.68 -34.18 -31.91
C ARG A 344 -13.81 -33.35 -31.32
N PRO A 345 -13.86 -33.19 -30.00
CA PRO A 345 -14.91 -32.41 -29.37
C PRO A 345 -14.85 -30.93 -29.75
N GLU A 346 -16.03 -30.31 -29.76
CA GLU A 346 -16.19 -28.87 -29.83
C GLU A 346 -16.30 -28.29 -28.42
N PHE A 347 -15.61 -27.20 -28.21
CA PHE A 347 -15.64 -26.40 -26.98
C PHE A 347 -16.32 -25.06 -27.27
N SER A 348 -17.14 -24.59 -26.34
CA SER A 348 -17.80 -23.30 -26.46
C SER A 348 -17.98 -22.62 -25.11
N TRP A 349 -17.94 -21.31 -25.13
CA TRP A 349 -18.11 -20.48 -23.95
C TRP A 349 -18.88 -19.20 -24.27
N ALA A 350 -19.38 -18.52 -23.23
CA ALA A 350 -20.14 -17.30 -23.38
C ALA A 350 -19.26 -16.17 -23.93
N ARG A 351 -19.80 -15.38 -24.87
CA ARG A 351 -19.11 -14.17 -25.33
C ARG A 351 -19.00 -13.15 -24.21
N ASN A 352 -17.81 -12.62 -24.02
CA ASN A 352 -17.58 -11.43 -23.20
C ASN A 352 -17.54 -10.21 -24.11
N SER A 353 -18.30 -9.16 -23.79
CA SER A 353 -18.37 -7.91 -24.58
C SER A 353 -17.05 -7.14 -24.63
N GLU A 354 -16.19 -7.32 -23.63
CA GLU A 354 -14.89 -6.69 -23.53
C GLU A 354 -13.77 -7.50 -24.21
N ALA A 355 -14.08 -8.71 -24.68
CA ALA A 355 -13.08 -9.59 -25.26
C ALA A 355 -12.64 -9.11 -26.65
N SER A 356 -11.33 -8.94 -26.79
CA SER A 356 -10.63 -8.88 -28.09
C SER A 356 -10.19 -10.28 -28.56
N GLY A 357 -10.15 -11.26 -27.66
CA GLY A 357 -9.79 -12.65 -27.92
C GLY A 357 -9.94 -13.53 -26.69
N TYR A 358 -9.57 -14.81 -26.86
CA TYR A 358 -9.61 -15.82 -25.81
C TYR A 358 -8.34 -16.66 -25.85
N HIS A 359 -7.91 -17.13 -24.67
CA HIS A 359 -6.87 -18.12 -24.52
C HIS A 359 -7.48 -19.44 -24.03
N PHE A 360 -7.41 -20.49 -24.83
CA PHE A 360 -7.98 -21.81 -24.53
C PHE A 360 -6.89 -22.80 -24.21
N GLN A 361 -7.12 -23.65 -23.21
CA GLN A 361 -6.22 -24.74 -22.86
C GLN A 361 -7.01 -26.05 -22.63
N LEU A 362 -6.44 -27.17 -23.10
CA LEU A 362 -6.90 -28.51 -22.84
C LEU A 362 -5.75 -29.35 -22.27
N ALA A 363 -6.00 -30.10 -21.19
CA ALA A 363 -4.98 -30.92 -20.54
C ALA A 363 -5.55 -32.26 -20.06
N ALA A 364 -4.66 -33.24 -19.80
CA ALA A 364 -5.01 -34.51 -19.17
C ALA A 364 -5.02 -34.43 -17.63
N ASN A 365 -4.62 -33.29 -17.05
CA ASN A 365 -4.58 -33.09 -15.60
C ASN A 365 -5.11 -31.69 -15.25
N PRO A 366 -5.68 -31.49 -14.06
CA PRO A 366 -6.30 -30.23 -13.66
C PRO A 366 -5.29 -29.10 -13.36
N GLU A 367 -3.99 -29.39 -13.24
CA GLU A 367 -2.95 -28.41 -12.97
C GLU A 367 -2.43 -27.71 -14.22
N PHE A 368 -2.73 -28.18 -15.41
CA PHE A 368 -2.30 -27.63 -16.71
C PHE A 368 -0.79 -27.40 -16.84
N LYS A 369 0.04 -28.22 -16.17
CA LYS A 369 1.51 -28.09 -16.22
C LYS A 369 2.10 -28.32 -17.62
N ALA A 370 1.43 -29.13 -18.44
CA ALA A 370 1.76 -29.40 -19.83
C ALA A 370 0.45 -29.62 -20.61
N PRO A 371 -0.20 -28.55 -21.07
CA PRO A 371 -1.45 -28.67 -21.80
C PRO A 371 -1.23 -29.42 -23.11
N LEU A 372 -2.19 -30.23 -23.49
CA LEU A 372 -2.20 -30.95 -24.77
C LEU A 372 -2.48 -30.02 -25.94
N ILE A 373 -3.30 -28.99 -25.67
CA ILE A 373 -3.65 -27.93 -26.60
C ILE A 373 -3.51 -26.61 -25.81
N ASP A 374 -2.81 -25.67 -26.41
CA ASP A 374 -2.60 -24.34 -25.87
C ASP A 374 -2.77 -23.31 -27.00
N GLU A 375 -3.94 -22.67 -27.06
CA GLU A 375 -4.31 -21.71 -28.08
C GLU A 375 -4.39 -20.31 -27.46
N PRO A 376 -3.29 -19.54 -27.52
CA PRO A 376 -3.17 -18.30 -26.76
C PRO A 376 -3.99 -17.13 -27.32
N SER A 377 -4.57 -17.25 -28.54
CA SER A 377 -5.32 -16.16 -29.16
C SER A 377 -6.37 -16.67 -30.14
N LEU A 378 -7.59 -16.82 -29.65
CA LEU A 378 -8.77 -17.16 -30.45
C LEU A 378 -9.66 -15.94 -30.59
N ALA A 379 -10.09 -15.62 -31.82
CA ALA A 379 -10.99 -14.49 -32.09
C ALA A 379 -12.48 -14.82 -31.83
N VAL A 380 -12.80 -16.10 -31.63
CA VAL A 380 -14.17 -16.59 -31.49
C VAL A 380 -14.36 -17.33 -30.17
N SER A 381 -15.60 -17.46 -29.73
CA SER A 381 -15.97 -18.12 -28.46
C SER A 381 -16.23 -19.64 -28.61
N THR A 382 -15.62 -20.26 -29.63
CA THR A 382 -15.68 -21.70 -29.89
C THR A 382 -14.32 -22.22 -30.34
N PHE A 383 -14.07 -23.50 -30.06
CA PHE A 383 -12.86 -24.17 -30.49
C PHE A 383 -13.15 -25.65 -30.80
N HIS A 384 -12.63 -26.17 -31.92
CA HIS A 384 -12.70 -27.56 -32.27
C HIS A 384 -11.34 -28.22 -32.09
N SER A 385 -11.27 -29.35 -31.42
CA SER A 385 -10.00 -30.08 -31.29
C SER A 385 -9.45 -30.43 -32.68
N PRO A 386 -8.22 -30.00 -33.02
CA PRO A 386 -7.60 -30.32 -34.29
C PRO A 386 -7.16 -31.78 -34.36
N THR A 387 -7.02 -32.46 -33.25
CA THR A 387 -6.52 -33.82 -33.10
C THR A 387 -7.55 -34.73 -32.45
N ASP A 388 -7.48 -36.03 -32.77
CA ASP A 388 -8.28 -37.07 -32.12
C ASP A 388 -7.81 -37.25 -30.68
N LEU A 389 -8.76 -37.19 -29.73
CA LEU A 389 -8.48 -37.45 -28.32
C LEU A 389 -8.63 -38.96 -28.03
N ALA A 390 -7.68 -39.52 -27.30
CA ALA A 390 -7.80 -40.90 -26.79
C ALA A 390 -8.92 -41.00 -25.74
N GLU A 391 -9.30 -42.21 -25.36
CA GLU A 391 -10.23 -42.42 -24.23
C GLU A 391 -9.56 -41.97 -22.94
N GLY A 392 -10.32 -41.23 -22.07
CA GLY A 392 -9.79 -40.73 -20.83
C GLY A 392 -10.49 -39.48 -20.33
N LYS A 393 -10.11 -39.05 -19.16
CA LYS A 393 -10.58 -37.81 -18.54
C LYS A 393 -9.69 -36.65 -18.95
N TYR A 394 -10.31 -35.54 -19.32
CA TYR A 394 -9.67 -34.30 -19.77
C TYR A 394 -10.21 -33.11 -19.01
N TYR A 395 -9.41 -32.05 -18.96
CA TYR A 395 -9.73 -30.78 -18.33
C TYR A 395 -9.51 -29.66 -19.34
N TRP A 396 -10.38 -28.66 -19.34
CA TRP A 396 -10.24 -27.49 -20.18
C TRP A 396 -10.58 -26.22 -19.43
N ARG A 397 -9.98 -25.15 -19.86
CA ARG A 397 -10.20 -23.82 -19.29
C ARG A 397 -10.01 -22.76 -20.36
N VAL A 398 -10.59 -21.58 -20.12
CA VAL A 398 -10.51 -20.46 -21.04
C VAL A 398 -10.34 -19.15 -20.27
N ALA A 399 -9.50 -18.24 -20.80
CA ALA A 399 -9.34 -16.88 -20.31
C ALA A 399 -9.84 -15.89 -21.36
N THR A 400 -10.32 -14.74 -20.90
CA THR A 400 -10.66 -13.60 -21.76
C THR A 400 -9.40 -12.75 -21.97
N ILE A 401 -9.20 -12.24 -23.18
CA ILE A 401 -8.19 -11.23 -23.50
C ILE A 401 -8.94 -9.96 -23.88
N SER A 402 -8.59 -8.83 -23.27
CA SER A 402 -9.15 -7.52 -23.55
C SER A 402 -8.06 -6.57 -24.05
N ALA A 403 -8.44 -5.59 -24.89
CA ALA A 403 -7.52 -4.59 -25.38
C ALA A 403 -7.08 -3.59 -24.29
N SER A 404 -7.92 -3.37 -23.27
CA SER A 404 -7.67 -2.42 -22.18
C SER A 404 -6.93 -3.05 -21.00
N GLU A 405 -7.31 -4.29 -20.63
CA GLU A 405 -6.84 -4.97 -19.41
C GLU A 405 -5.82 -6.10 -19.70
N GLY A 406 -5.65 -6.47 -20.99
CA GLY A 406 -4.76 -7.55 -21.37
C GLY A 406 -5.35 -8.94 -21.14
N HIS A 407 -4.54 -9.89 -20.68
CA HIS A 407 -4.88 -11.28 -20.43
C HIS A 407 -5.44 -11.45 -19.02
N GLY A 408 -6.71 -11.78 -18.91
CA GLY A 408 -7.37 -12.05 -17.63
C GLY A 408 -7.09 -13.47 -17.10
N PRO A 409 -7.62 -13.80 -15.92
CA PRO A 409 -7.46 -15.13 -15.32
C PRO A 409 -8.19 -16.21 -16.13
N PHE A 410 -7.72 -17.44 -16.01
CA PHE A 410 -8.44 -18.58 -16.54
C PHE A 410 -9.71 -18.89 -15.73
N SER A 411 -10.72 -19.46 -16.41
CA SER A 411 -11.86 -20.07 -15.74
C SER A 411 -11.41 -21.21 -14.81
N SER A 412 -12.27 -21.60 -13.86
CA SER A 412 -12.10 -22.88 -13.18
C SER A 412 -12.08 -23.98 -14.23
N PRO A 413 -11.21 -25.00 -14.09
CA PRO A 413 -11.19 -26.10 -15.02
C PRO A 413 -12.53 -26.86 -15.06
N ASP A 414 -13.11 -27.02 -16.24
CA ASP A 414 -14.17 -28.00 -16.48
C ASP A 414 -13.58 -29.32 -16.91
N SER A 415 -14.23 -30.45 -16.54
CA SER A 415 -13.76 -31.76 -16.93
C SER A 415 -14.79 -32.47 -17.80
N PHE A 416 -14.31 -33.34 -18.69
CA PHE A 416 -15.13 -34.29 -19.43
C PHE A 416 -14.38 -35.61 -19.61
N THR A 417 -15.14 -36.67 -19.89
CA THR A 417 -14.58 -37.98 -20.20
C THR A 417 -14.86 -38.32 -21.66
N ARG A 418 -13.79 -38.55 -22.40
CA ARG A 418 -13.93 -39.13 -23.74
C ARG A 418 -14.15 -40.64 -23.61
N THR A 419 -15.30 -41.14 -24.04
CA THR A 419 -15.70 -42.54 -24.01
C THR A 419 -15.74 -43.11 -25.41
N PRO A 420 -15.61 -44.43 -25.57
CA PRO A 420 -15.84 -45.05 -26.88
C PRO A 420 -17.26 -44.75 -27.36
N ALA A 421 -17.43 -44.67 -28.67
CA ALA A 421 -18.75 -44.54 -29.24
C ALA A 421 -19.54 -45.83 -28.94
N SER A 422 -20.54 -45.72 -28.07
CA SER A 422 -21.49 -46.83 -27.88
C SER A 422 -22.38 -46.90 -29.11
N PRO A 423 -22.53 -48.07 -29.71
CA PRO A 423 -23.53 -48.27 -30.76
C PRO A 423 -24.90 -47.96 -30.15
N GLY A 424 -25.63 -47.04 -30.74
CA GLY A 424 -26.99 -46.73 -30.32
C GLY A 424 -27.89 -48.00 -30.27
N LYS A 425 -28.93 -47.95 -29.46
CA LYS A 425 -29.89 -49.06 -29.39
C LYS A 425 -30.39 -49.39 -30.81
N ILE A 426 -30.18 -50.62 -31.20
CA ILE A 426 -30.70 -51.16 -32.47
C ILE A 426 -32.20 -51.44 -32.29
N GLY A 427 -33.03 -50.72 -33.01
CA GLY A 427 -34.47 -51.00 -33.10
C GLY A 427 -34.74 -51.86 -34.32
N VAL A 428 -35.61 -52.88 -34.17
CA VAL A 428 -36.09 -53.67 -35.27
C VAL A 428 -37.52 -53.23 -35.58
N GLU A 429 -37.68 -52.58 -36.72
CA GLU A 429 -39.00 -52.20 -37.25
C GLU A 429 -39.22 -52.87 -38.64
N GLN A 430 -40.23 -53.70 -38.73
CA GLN A 430 -40.64 -54.31 -40.01
C GLN A 430 -39.51 -54.91 -40.89
N GLN A 431 -38.68 -55.78 -40.33
CA GLN A 431 -37.53 -56.41 -40.99
C GLN A 431 -36.34 -55.43 -41.31
N ASN A 432 -36.39 -54.20 -40.86
CA ASN A 432 -35.30 -53.24 -41.01
C ASN A 432 -34.64 -52.97 -39.67
N LEU A 433 -33.31 -52.97 -39.66
CA LEU A 433 -32.51 -52.53 -38.51
C LEU A 433 -32.25 -51.03 -38.60
N ARG A 434 -32.66 -50.30 -37.59
CA ARG A 434 -32.39 -48.87 -37.51
C ARG A 434 -31.56 -48.57 -36.27
N TRP A 435 -30.57 -47.71 -36.39
CA TRP A 435 -29.77 -47.22 -35.29
C TRP A 435 -29.42 -45.75 -35.50
N GLN A 436 -29.08 -45.08 -34.45
CA GLN A 436 -28.62 -43.71 -34.50
C GLN A 436 -27.22 -43.68 -35.15
N LYS A 437 -27.06 -42.88 -36.18
CA LYS A 437 -25.74 -42.65 -36.80
C LYS A 437 -24.83 -41.89 -35.85
N LEU A 438 -23.63 -42.42 -35.62
CA LEU A 438 -22.55 -41.73 -34.95
C LEU A 438 -21.59 -41.19 -36.00
N ASP A 439 -21.18 -39.93 -35.88
CA ASP A 439 -20.20 -39.31 -36.78
C ASP A 439 -18.83 -40.01 -36.65
N ASN A 440 -18.23 -40.31 -37.79
CA ASN A 440 -16.94 -41.02 -37.91
C ASN A 440 -16.90 -42.46 -37.39
N ALA A 441 -18.05 -43.08 -37.14
CA ALA A 441 -18.11 -44.49 -36.76
C ALA A 441 -18.24 -45.44 -37.98
N ARG A 442 -17.55 -46.57 -37.90
CA ARG A 442 -17.78 -47.71 -38.80
C ARG A 442 -18.62 -48.72 -38.07
N TYR A 443 -19.70 -49.18 -38.71
CA TYR A 443 -20.61 -50.17 -38.12
C TYR A 443 -20.30 -51.53 -38.69
N ARG A 444 -20.32 -52.57 -37.83
CA ARG A 444 -20.31 -53.97 -38.22
C ARG A 444 -21.59 -54.59 -37.70
N ILE A 445 -22.41 -55.12 -38.62
CA ILE A 445 -23.63 -55.79 -38.26
C ILE A 445 -23.35 -57.28 -38.38
N GLN A 446 -23.68 -58.00 -37.34
CA GLN A 446 -23.58 -59.44 -37.34
C GLN A 446 -24.97 -60.01 -36.98
N VAL A 447 -25.55 -60.85 -37.85
CA VAL A 447 -26.81 -61.44 -37.62
C VAL A 447 -26.53 -62.93 -37.42
N GLY A 448 -26.95 -63.48 -36.28
CA GLY A 448 -26.84 -64.91 -35.97
C GLY A 448 -28.18 -65.62 -36.08
N THR A 449 -28.16 -66.91 -36.35
CA THR A 449 -29.36 -67.80 -36.42
C THR A 449 -29.63 -68.57 -35.14
N GLU A 450 -28.75 -68.45 -34.12
CA GLU A 450 -28.91 -69.14 -32.83
C GLU A 450 -29.30 -68.15 -31.72
N LYS A 451 -30.26 -68.55 -30.90
CA LYS A 451 -30.61 -67.94 -29.64
C LYS A 451 -29.70 -68.55 -28.57
N ASP A 452 -28.85 -67.76 -27.98
CA ASP A 452 -28.31 -68.02 -26.66
C ASP A 452 -29.09 -67.25 -25.59
#